data_b6aba56e9764c7ede99053828ac12f54
#
_entry.id   b6aba56e9764c7ede99053828ac12f54
#
_cell.length_a   1.000
_cell.length_b   1.000
_cell.length_c   1.000
_cell.angle_alpha   90.00
_cell.angle_beta   90.00
_cell.angle_gamma   90.00
#
_symmetry.space_group_name_H-M   'P 1'
#
loop_
_entity.id
_entity.type
_entity.pdbx_description
1 polymer ?
#
loop_
_entity_poly.entity_id
_entity_poly.type
_entity_poly.pdbx_seq_one_letter_code
_entity_poly.pdbx_strand_id
1 'polypeptide(L)'
;GQILLLVLREYQEYQEKYLADPKSGPCPCFQKGDTFLLKRTPEQDDFYHLMNGKFCGEAWDPISRYVYTALQGGSIMHKWTNDERMIACCNDGTRPVIFKIERIDIPETEEEKQWLVKQNFKNTADNAYTG
;
A
#
# COMPACT_ATOMS: atom_id res chain seq x y z
N GLY A 1 -6.00 8.64 -8.31
CA GLY A 1 -5.60 9.10 -6.98
C GLY A 1 -4.25 8.58 -6.55
N GLN A 2 -3.74 9.10 -5.48
CA GLN A 2 -2.47 8.70 -4.89
C GLN A 2 -2.68 8.26 -3.45
N ILE A 3 -1.83 7.36 -2.97
CA ILE A 3 -1.90 6.84 -1.62
C ILE A 3 -0.60 7.16 -0.91
N LEU A 4 -0.73 7.76 0.27
CA LEU A 4 0.39 8.02 1.15
C LEU A 4 0.41 6.97 2.26
N LEU A 5 1.48 6.19 2.32
CA LEU A 5 1.75 5.28 3.44
C LEU A 5 2.79 5.92 4.35
N LEU A 6 2.46 5.99 5.62
CA LEU A 6 3.35 6.55 6.64
C LEU A 6 3.48 5.57 7.79
N VAL A 7 4.73 5.26 8.15
CA VAL A 7 5.03 4.44 9.32
C VAL A 7 4.92 5.30 10.58
N LEU A 8 3.94 4.99 11.43
CA LEU A 8 3.65 5.77 12.62
C LEU A 8 4.48 5.36 13.83
N ARG A 9 4.59 4.05 14.09
CA ARG A 9 5.36 3.56 15.23
C ARG A 9 5.56 2.06 15.19
N GLU A 10 6.41 1.59 16.13
CA GLU A 10 6.63 0.18 16.41
C GLU A 10 6.43 -0.05 17.91
N TYR A 11 6.03 -1.26 18.29
CA TYR A 11 5.83 -1.64 19.69
C TYR A 11 7.04 -2.41 20.21
N GLN A 12 7.72 -1.88 21.24
CA GLN A 12 8.92 -2.49 21.79
C GLN A 12 8.66 -3.49 22.90
N GLU A 13 7.58 -3.34 23.64
CA GLU A 13 7.27 -4.18 24.81
C GLU A 13 7.14 -5.66 24.50
N TYR A 14 6.61 -6.01 23.31
CA TYR A 14 6.46 -7.41 22.90
C TYR A 14 7.75 -7.98 22.34
N GLN A 15 8.67 -7.14 21.89
CA GLN A 15 9.93 -7.56 21.32
C GLN A 15 10.80 -8.24 22.38
N GLU A 16 10.88 -7.65 23.56
CA GLU A 16 11.67 -8.17 24.68
C GLU A 16 11.17 -9.52 25.14
N LYS A 17 9.86 -9.76 25.02
CA LYS A 17 9.20 -10.93 25.57
C LYS A 17 9.14 -12.12 24.60
N TYR A 18 8.98 -11.86 23.31
CA TYR A 18 8.63 -12.90 22.34
C TYR A 18 9.61 -13.06 21.17
N LEU A 19 10.49 -12.10 20.92
CA LEU A 19 11.46 -12.27 19.85
C LEU A 19 12.53 -13.29 20.23
N ALA A 20 13.01 -14.05 19.25
CA ALA A 20 14.11 -15.00 19.44
C ALA A 20 15.39 -14.30 19.90
N ASP A 21 15.62 -13.07 19.44
CA ASP A 21 16.66 -12.18 19.95
C ASP A 21 16.01 -10.87 20.37
N PRO A 22 15.78 -10.65 21.69
CA PRO A 22 15.18 -9.41 22.17
C PRO A 22 16.01 -8.15 21.87
N LYS A 23 17.28 -8.31 21.54
CA LYS A 23 18.18 -7.21 21.24
C LYS A 23 18.29 -6.90 19.76
N SER A 24 17.53 -7.61 18.92
CA SER A 24 17.57 -7.41 17.47
C SER A 24 17.05 -6.03 17.02
N GLY A 25 16.39 -5.32 17.93
CA GLY A 25 15.90 -3.99 17.65
C GLY A 25 14.55 -3.98 16.93
N PRO A 26 14.15 -2.82 16.40
CA PRO A 26 12.90 -2.66 15.68
C PRO A 26 12.92 -3.38 14.32
N CYS A 27 11.76 -3.45 13.66
CA CYS A 27 11.64 -4.03 12.35
C CYS A 27 12.67 -3.43 11.38
N PRO A 28 13.48 -4.26 10.71
CA PRO A 28 14.52 -3.74 9.81
C PRO A 28 13.96 -3.23 8.48
N CYS A 29 12.72 -3.56 8.14
CA CYS A 29 12.12 -3.18 6.86
C CYS A 29 11.65 -1.73 6.82
N PHE A 30 11.22 -1.19 7.95
CA PHE A 30 10.65 0.14 8.04
C PHE A 30 11.16 0.90 9.25
N GLN A 31 11.25 2.22 9.11
CA GLN A 31 11.57 3.14 10.19
C GLN A 31 10.42 4.11 10.40
N LYS A 32 10.22 4.56 11.64
CA LYS A 32 9.23 5.58 11.94
C LYS A 32 9.46 6.82 11.07
N GLY A 33 8.42 7.25 10.40
CA GLY A 33 8.49 8.39 9.49
C GLY A 33 8.70 8.04 8.03
N ASP A 34 8.96 6.76 7.71
CA ASP A 34 9.06 6.33 6.32
C ASP A 34 7.74 6.64 5.59
N THR A 35 7.87 7.12 4.35
CA THR A 35 6.75 7.56 3.54
C THR A 35 6.83 6.92 2.16
N PHE A 36 5.72 6.39 1.70
CA PHE A 36 5.62 5.75 0.38
C PHE A 36 4.45 6.36 -0.37
N LEU A 37 4.70 6.83 -1.59
CA LEU A 37 3.68 7.39 -2.46
C LEU A 37 3.35 6.37 -3.54
N LEU A 38 2.12 5.85 -3.51
CA LEU A 38 1.63 4.87 -4.48
C LEU A 38 0.71 5.55 -5.48
N LYS A 39 0.89 5.20 -6.75
CA LYS A 39 0.22 5.87 -7.87
C LYS A 39 -0.23 4.85 -8.92
N ARG A 40 -1.09 5.32 -9.82
CA ARG A 40 -1.38 4.63 -11.07
C ARG A 40 -1.07 5.60 -12.22
N THR A 41 0.16 5.57 -12.69
CA THR A 41 0.65 6.38 -13.80
C THR A 41 1.42 5.49 -14.77
N PRO A 42 1.69 5.97 -16.02
CA PRO A 42 2.51 5.19 -16.95
C PRO A 42 3.90 4.85 -16.42
N GLU A 43 4.48 5.70 -15.57
CA GLU A 43 5.81 5.51 -15.00
C GLU A 43 5.80 4.65 -13.75
N GLN A 44 4.69 4.66 -13.00
CA GLN A 44 4.57 3.95 -11.73
C GLN A 44 3.14 3.45 -11.54
N ASP A 45 2.90 2.18 -11.82
CA ASP A 45 1.59 1.56 -11.62
C ASP A 45 1.65 0.58 -10.44
N ASP A 46 1.39 1.09 -9.25
CA ASP A 46 1.43 0.30 -8.03
C ASP A 46 0.24 -0.63 -7.84
N PHE A 47 -0.76 -0.56 -8.72
CA PHE A 47 -1.86 -1.51 -8.70
C PHE A 47 -1.40 -2.91 -9.13
N TYR A 48 -0.53 -2.99 -10.13
CA TYR A 48 -0.01 -4.25 -10.66
C TYR A 48 1.43 -4.55 -10.26
N HIS A 49 2.21 -3.51 -9.98
CA HIS A 49 3.65 -3.63 -9.77
C HIS A 49 4.07 -2.92 -8.50
N LEU A 50 3.55 -3.37 -7.37
CA LEU A 50 3.77 -2.69 -6.10
C LEU A 50 5.24 -2.53 -5.78
N MET A 51 5.69 -1.27 -5.70
CA MET A 51 7.06 -0.90 -5.30
C MET A 51 8.13 -1.74 -6.01
N ASN A 52 7.86 -2.18 -7.23
CA ASN A 52 8.71 -3.11 -7.99
C ASN A 52 9.04 -4.40 -7.20
N GLY A 53 8.09 -4.87 -6.41
CA GLY A 53 8.24 -6.09 -5.62
C GLY A 53 9.11 -5.94 -4.37
N LYS A 54 9.40 -4.72 -3.94
CA LYS A 54 10.31 -4.47 -2.81
C LYS A 54 9.62 -4.18 -1.48
N PHE A 55 8.31 -4.20 -1.44
CA PHE A 55 7.58 -3.99 -0.20
C PHE A 55 7.49 -5.28 0.60
N CYS A 56 7.55 -5.17 1.93
CA CYS A 56 7.45 -6.35 2.80
C CYS A 56 6.09 -7.03 2.65
N GLY A 57 6.08 -8.35 2.37
CA GLY A 57 4.86 -9.12 2.18
C GLY A 57 3.97 -9.17 3.41
N GLU A 58 4.56 -9.26 4.59
CA GLU A 58 3.81 -9.27 5.85
C GLU A 58 3.16 -7.92 6.17
N ALA A 59 3.70 -6.83 5.64
CA ALA A 59 3.09 -5.52 5.73
C ALA A 59 2.04 -5.32 4.64
N TRP A 60 2.33 -5.78 3.43
CA TRP A 60 1.42 -5.61 2.29
C TRP A 60 0.11 -6.37 2.44
N ASP A 61 0.20 -7.61 2.90
CA ASP A 61 -0.96 -8.48 3.01
C ASP A 61 -2.15 -7.83 3.75
N PRO A 62 -2.00 -7.30 4.98
CA PRO A 62 -3.13 -6.69 5.67
C PRO A 62 -3.54 -5.32 5.16
N ILE A 63 -2.66 -4.57 4.49
CA ILE A 63 -2.99 -3.22 4.05
C ILE A 63 -3.46 -3.13 2.60
N SER A 64 -3.23 -4.19 1.80
CA SER A 64 -3.44 -4.16 0.35
C SER A 64 -4.86 -3.77 -0.05
N ARG A 65 -5.87 -4.29 0.63
CA ARG A 65 -7.27 -3.98 0.29
C ARG A 65 -7.60 -2.50 0.47
N TYR A 66 -7.02 -1.86 1.47
CA TYR A 66 -7.23 -0.43 1.69
C TYR A 66 -6.54 0.39 0.60
N VAL A 67 -5.33 -0.01 0.23
CA VAL A 67 -4.57 0.66 -0.82
C VAL A 67 -5.28 0.51 -2.18
N TYR A 68 -5.70 -0.71 -2.53
CA TYR A 68 -6.42 -0.93 -3.79
C TYR A 68 -7.73 -0.16 -3.85
N THR A 69 -8.50 -0.16 -2.75
CA THR A 69 -9.75 0.60 -2.68
C THR A 69 -9.48 2.09 -2.92
N ALA A 70 -8.47 2.63 -2.27
CA ALA A 70 -8.13 4.05 -2.42
C ALA A 70 -7.61 4.40 -3.82
N LEU A 71 -6.80 3.54 -4.42
CA LEU A 71 -6.32 3.73 -5.80
C LEU A 71 -7.46 3.72 -6.81
N GLN A 72 -8.55 3.03 -6.51
CA GLN A 72 -9.76 2.99 -7.34
C GLN A 72 -10.71 4.15 -7.06
N GLY A 73 -10.37 5.03 -6.11
CA GLY A 73 -11.24 6.15 -5.74
C GLY A 73 -12.36 5.81 -4.79
N GLY A 74 -12.33 4.61 -4.19
CA GLY A 74 -13.35 4.18 -3.23
C GLY A 74 -13.10 4.69 -1.82
N SER A 75 -14.11 4.50 -0.95
CA SER A 75 -14.00 4.83 0.46
C SER A 75 -13.13 3.80 1.18
N ILE A 76 -12.10 4.26 1.89
CA ILE A 76 -11.19 3.35 2.56
C ILE A 76 -11.88 2.71 3.78
N MET A 77 -12.47 3.52 4.65
CA MET A 77 -13.10 2.97 5.87
C MET A 77 -14.24 3.87 6.34
N HIS A 78 -15.29 3.87 5.54
CA HIS A 78 -16.49 4.69 5.78
C HIS A 78 -17.10 4.38 7.13
N LYS A 79 -17.45 5.42 7.87
CA LYS A 79 -18.08 5.34 9.20
C LYS A 79 -17.21 4.72 10.30
N TRP A 80 -15.99 4.33 10.01
CA TRP A 80 -15.06 3.86 11.03
C TRP A 80 -13.94 4.86 11.28
N THR A 81 -13.11 5.14 10.29
CA THR A 81 -12.17 6.27 10.32
C THR A 81 -12.74 7.41 9.49
N ASN A 82 -12.52 7.38 8.18
CA ASN A 82 -13.22 8.22 7.20
C ASN A 82 -13.00 7.62 5.80
N ASP A 83 -13.55 8.30 4.78
CA ASP A 83 -13.46 7.79 3.41
C ASP A 83 -12.05 7.81 2.83
N GLU A 84 -11.16 8.61 3.41
CA GLU A 84 -9.84 8.87 2.83
C GLU A 84 -8.68 8.26 3.62
N ARG A 85 -8.96 7.67 4.80
CA ARG A 85 -7.89 7.28 5.70
C ARG A 85 -8.19 5.99 6.46
N MET A 86 -7.14 5.20 6.69
CA MET A 86 -7.16 4.05 7.58
C MET A 86 -5.83 3.93 8.32
N ILE A 87 -5.89 3.49 9.56
CA ILE A 87 -4.72 3.10 10.33
C ILE A 87 -4.72 1.58 10.39
N ALA A 88 -3.69 0.95 9.87
CA ALA A 88 -3.55 -0.50 9.82
C ALA A 88 -2.15 -0.91 10.20
N CYS A 89 -1.91 -2.19 10.42
CA CYS A 89 -0.59 -2.66 10.80
C CYS A 89 -0.21 -3.94 10.06
N CYS A 90 1.10 -4.24 10.05
CA CYS A 90 1.60 -5.47 9.47
C CYS A 90 1.16 -6.69 10.29
N ASN A 91 1.41 -7.89 9.75
CA ASN A 91 1.06 -9.15 10.42
C ASN A 91 2.01 -9.54 11.56
N ASP A 92 3.17 -8.89 11.67
CA ASP A 92 4.13 -9.22 12.71
C ASP A 92 3.74 -8.58 14.04
N GLY A 93 3.18 -9.38 14.95
CA GLY A 93 2.76 -8.90 16.26
C GLY A 93 3.89 -8.64 17.25
N THR A 94 5.13 -9.08 16.96
CA THR A 94 6.28 -8.85 17.84
C THR A 94 7.03 -7.58 17.50
N ARG A 95 7.08 -7.23 16.21
CA ARG A 95 7.64 -5.95 15.74
C ARG A 95 6.64 -5.24 14.82
N PRO A 96 5.45 -4.95 15.33
CA PRO A 96 4.38 -4.42 14.48
C PRO A 96 4.71 -3.04 13.96
N VAL A 97 4.52 -2.87 12.67
CA VAL A 97 4.65 -1.57 11.99
C VAL A 97 3.25 -1.06 11.70
N ILE A 98 2.94 0.13 12.19
CA ILE A 98 1.63 0.77 12.01
C ILE A 98 1.72 1.79 10.89
N PHE A 99 0.84 1.64 9.91
CA PHE A 99 0.76 2.50 8.74
C PHE A 99 -0.45 3.42 8.82
N LYS A 100 -0.25 4.67 8.43
CA LYS A 100 -1.36 5.53 8.04
C LYS A 100 -1.48 5.44 6.52
N ILE A 101 -2.62 5.00 6.06
CA ILE A 101 -2.97 4.91 4.64
C ILE A 101 -3.87 6.09 4.32
N GLU A 102 -3.44 6.96 3.43
CA GLU A 102 -4.20 8.18 3.12
C GLU A 102 -4.32 8.36 1.62
N ARG A 103 -5.57 8.53 1.15
CA ARG A 103 -5.85 8.85 -0.24
C ARG A 103 -5.62 10.35 -0.46
N ILE A 104 -4.86 10.65 -1.50
CA ILE A 104 -4.65 12.02 -1.95
C ILE A 104 -5.38 12.16 -3.28
N ASP A 105 -6.41 13.01 -3.31
CA ASP A 105 -7.22 13.23 -4.50
C ASP A 105 -6.55 14.24 -5.41
N ILE A 106 -5.78 13.73 -6.37
CA ILE A 106 -5.15 14.50 -7.43
C ILE A 106 -5.84 14.13 -8.73
N PRO A 107 -6.36 15.10 -9.50
CA PRO A 107 -7.01 14.80 -10.77
C PRO A 107 -6.06 14.07 -11.72
N GLU A 108 -6.57 13.03 -12.38
CA GLU A 108 -5.82 12.35 -13.42
C GLU A 108 -5.66 13.26 -14.64
N THR A 109 -4.50 13.18 -15.27
CA THR A 109 -4.30 13.83 -16.57
C THR A 109 -5.04 13.06 -17.67
N GLU A 110 -5.29 13.69 -18.80
CA GLU A 110 -5.92 13.01 -19.94
C GLU A 110 -5.07 11.83 -20.43
N GLU A 111 -3.75 11.98 -20.39
CA GLU A 111 -2.83 10.90 -20.74
C GLU A 111 -2.97 9.69 -19.81
N GLU A 112 -3.04 9.92 -18.51
CA GLU A 112 -3.22 8.85 -17.51
C GLU A 112 -4.53 8.10 -17.71
N LYS A 113 -5.62 8.82 -17.93
CA LYS A 113 -6.94 8.21 -18.20
C LYS A 113 -6.92 7.33 -19.44
N GLN A 114 -6.36 7.82 -20.51
CA GLN A 114 -6.28 7.10 -21.78
C GLN A 114 -5.34 5.90 -21.69
N TRP A 115 -4.20 6.05 -21.01
CA TRP A 115 -3.24 4.97 -20.84
C TRP A 115 -3.84 3.77 -20.12
N LEU A 116 -4.51 4.01 -19.00
CA LEU A 116 -5.08 2.92 -18.19
C LEU A 116 -6.11 2.10 -18.98
N VAL A 117 -6.98 2.77 -19.72
CA VAL A 117 -7.99 2.07 -20.49
C VAL A 117 -7.40 1.35 -21.71
N LYS A 118 -6.61 2.06 -22.51
CA LYS A 118 -6.10 1.53 -23.78
C LYS A 118 -5.09 0.41 -23.60
N GLN A 119 -4.17 0.56 -22.66
CA GLN A 119 -3.08 -0.41 -22.50
C GLN A 119 -3.55 -1.68 -21.81
N ASN A 120 -4.17 -1.57 -20.67
CA ASN A 120 -4.53 -2.74 -19.89
C ASN A 120 -5.66 -3.54 -20.53
N PHE A 121 -6.70 -2.86 -20.97
CA PHE A 121 -7.86 -3.53 -21.55
C PHE A 121 -7.53 -4.19 -22.89
N LYS A 122 -6.81 -3.49 -23.77
CA LYS A 122 -6.43 -4.03 -25.07
C LYS A 122 -5.55 -5.27 -24.95
N ASN A 123 -4.53 -5.21 -24.09
CA ASN A 123 -3.62 -6.35 -23.87
C ASN A 123 -4.38 -7.56 -23.33
N THR A 124 -5.28 -7.36 -22.39
CA THR A 124 -6.09 -8.43 -21.83
C THR A 124 -7.00 -9.06 -22.89
N ALA A 125 -7.67 -8.24 -23.69
CA ALA A 125 -8.55 -8.72 -24.74
C ALA A 125 -7.79 -9.52 -25.81
N ASP A 126 -6.66 -9.01 -26.28
CA ASP A 126 -5.84 -9.69 -27.27
C ASP A 126 -5.35 -11.05 -26.76
N ASN A 127 -4.88 -11.10 -25.54
CA ASN A 127 -4.39 -12.34 -24.94
C ASN A 127 -5.51 -13.34 -24.66
N ALA A 128 -6.68 -12.87 -24.31
CA ALA A 128 -7.79 -13.75 -23.98
C ALA A 128 -8.40 -14.46 -25.20
N TYR A 129 -8.37 -13.83 -26.37
CA TYR A 129 -9.09 -14.31 -27.54
C TYR A 129 -8.23 -14.76 -28.72
N THR A 130 -6.94 -14.62 -28.64
CA THR A 130 -6.01 -15.04 -29.69
C THR A 130 -5.30 -16.37 -29.42
N GLY A 131 -5.52 -16.93 -28.24
CA GLY A 131 -4.90 -18.19 -27.86
C GLY A 131 -5.63 -19.43 -28.45
#